data_e7b9c2a043c3513664b0c3454ab5e63c
#
_entry.id   e7b9c2a043c3513664b0c3454ab5e63c
#
_cell.length_a   1.000
_cell.length_b   1.000
_cell.length_c   1.000
_cell.angle_alpha   90.00
_cell.angle_beta   90.00
_cell.angle_gamma   90.00
#
_symmetry.space_group_name_H-M   'P 1'
#
loop_
_entity.id
_entity.type
_entity.pdbx_description
1 polymer ?
#
loop_
_entity_poly.entity_id
_entity_poly.type
_entity_poly.pdbx_seq_one_letter_code
_entity_poly.pdbx_strand_id
1 'polypeptide(L)'
;MHPKAAPLLSSQIALGWLFLIGRTTAAFCLSPQPQSPPTKKHISSAAAFTNSPLHQRHSSAAYIKSHSQMSTARSSSNSNIAEADTMIGQLPATKWADVVSTHQNHQNYSPKYLFPPLSSTSHKGSHGRIAILGGSDKYTGAPYYAAQAALNCGVDLATIFCAVEAQTPIKCYSPELMVQGIYSIEQFDALLEEEDVLLQELEKYKHKNDLITVETYDTMGDDTTSKISLEKLLLEHDDSHNELIQNELLKNAEDNKKNMDEIVHKLEKVKLLQESLQELQDRQMEIISKSVQDVVSMFPTLHALCIGPGLGRHPLVFKVVQQVLQRGMESNLTLILDADVLFMLSLGEYRELYEELLEYEGCVMTPNVMEMKRLMSSSHSTSLGGENDNKNIIVEKGHVDAISRGDIVMQCAEEGGLKRSGGIGDVLAGTISAYMAWYTILDGGNKASELQGSLKQQREFAVWTACCTVKRATKLAFKNKKRAMSSRDVLSEICGVIADMEDDIEKC
;
A
#
# COMPACT_ATOMS: atom_id res chain seq x y z
N MET A 1 -49.09 13.52 28.59
CA MET A 1 -47.97 12.84 29.30
C MET A 1 -46.70 13.13 28.61
N HIS A 2 -45.72 13.61 29.34
CA HIS A 2 -44.51 14.33 28.89
C HIS A 2 -43.61 13.64 27.86
N PRO A 3 -42.95 14.40 26.97
CA PRO A 3 -41.84 13.93 26.17
C PRO A 3 -40.51 14.08 26.96
N LYS A 4 -39.65 13.05 26.88
CA LYS A 4 -38.30 13.05 27.46
C LYS A 4 -37.28 13.64 26.49
N ALA A 5 -36.41 14.47 27.08
CA ALA A 5 -35.32 15.20 26.44
C ALA A 5 -34.24 14.31 25.80
N ALA A 6 -33.73 14.77 24.67
CA ALA A 6 -32.49 14.28 24.06
C ALA A 6 -31.26 15.00 24.67
N PRO A 7 -30.12 14.36 24.86
CA PRO A 7 -28.92 14.98 25.39
C PRO A 7 -28.07 15.62 24.32
N LEU A 8 -27.53 16.78 24.65
CA LEU A 8 -26.51 17.56 23.99
C LEU A 8 -25.20 16.76 23.81
N LEU A 9 -24.82 16.50 22.58
CA LEU A 9 -23.53 15.91 22.17
C LEU A 9 -23.01 16.64 20.92
N SER A 10 -22.65 17.92 21.05
CA SER A 10 -22.21 18.70 19.90
C SER A 10 -20.98 19.60 20.12
N SER A 11 -20.32 19.57 21.29
CA SER A 11 -19.21 20.50 21.55
C SER A 11 -17.82 19.86 21.67
N GLN A 12 -17.69 18.54 21.65
CA GLN A 12 -16.38 17.89 21.74
C GLN A 12 -15.83 17.37 20.39
N ILE A 13 -16.66 17.24 19.38
CA ILE A 13 -16.24 16.75 18.05
C ILE A 13 -15.53 17.86 17.26
N ALA A 14 -15.92 19.10 17.41
CA ALA A 14 -15.32 20.22 16.68
C ALA A 14 -13.87 20.52 17.07
N LEU A 15 -13.45 20.25 18.31
CA LEU A 15 -12.07 20.49 18.78
C LEU A 15 -11.09 19.39 18.37
N GLY A 16 -11.55 18.17 18.15
CA GLY A 16 -10.71 17.06 17.69
C GLY A 16 -10.27 17.20 16.22
N TRP A 17 -11.12 17.77 15.39
CA TRP A 17 -10.86 17.93 13.95
C TRP A 17 -9.90 19.08 13.63
N LEU A 18 -9.85 20.12 14.44
CA LEU A 18 -8.88 21.22 14.29
C LEU A 18 -7.42 20.76 14.50
N PHE A 19 -7.20 19.69 15.26
CA PHE A 19 -5.86 19.11 15.46
C PHE A 19 -5.41 18.21 14.31
N LEU A 20 -6.34 17.61 13.55
CA LEU A 20 -5.99 16.75 12.39
C LEU A 20 -5.59 17.56 11.17
N ILE A 21 -6.26 18.70 10.92
CA ILE A 21 -5.98 19.57 9.76
C ILE A 21 -4.59 20.25 9.88
N GLY A 22 -4.12 20.51 11.09
CA GLY A 22 -2.81 21.12 11.34
C GLY A 22 -1.60 20.20 11.08
N ARG A 23 -1.79 18.90 10.89
CA ARG A 23 -0.71 17.93 10.64
C ARG A 23 -0.51 17.55 9.17
N THR A 24 -1.51 17.70 8.33
CA THR A 24 -1.44 17.31 6.90
C THR A 24 -0.81 18.39 6.00
N THR A 25 -0.83 19.67 6.39
CA THR A 25 -0.28 20.76 5.59
C THR A 25 1.25 20.93 5.67
N ALA A 26 1.94 20.27 6.58
CA ALA A 26 3.40 20.38 6.73
C ALA A 26 4.22 19.52 5.74
N ALA A 27 3.61 18.64 4.97
CA ALA A 27 4.31 17.69 4.10
C ALA A 27 4.37 18.06 2.61
N PHE A 28 3.75 19.16 2.17
CA PHE A 28 3.59 19.47 0.73
C PHE A 28 4.37 20.68 0.20
N CYS A 29 5.27 21.28 0.96
CA CYS A 29 6.11 22.37 0.49
C CYS A 29 7.52 21.95 0.14
N LEU A 30 7.73 21.31 -1.03
CA LEU A 30 8.98 21.32 -1.81
C LEU A 30 8.73 20.72 -3.22
N SER A 31 8.20 21.53 -4.13
CA SER A 31 8.28 21.27 -5.58
C SER A 31 9.19 22.31 -6.21
N PRO A 32 10.19 21.93 -7.01
CA PRO A 32 10.95 22.89 -7.80
C PRO A 32 10.21 23.25 -9.08
N GLN A 33 10.20 24.52 -9.38
CA GLN A 33 9.68 25.17 -10.59
C GLN A 33 10.31 24.66 -11.88
N PRO A 34 9.61 24.62 -13.01
CA PRO A 34 10.16 24.19 -14.29
C PRO A 34 11.03 25.29 -14.91
N GLN A 35 12.27 24.94 -15.24
CA GLN A 35 13.15 25.76 -16.06
C GLN A 35 12.92 25.46 -17.55
N SER A 36 12.81 26.53 -18.34
CA SER A 36 12.71 26.56 -19.78
C SER A 36 13.98 26.04 -20.48
N PRO A 37 13.88 25.46 -21.70
CA PRO A 37 15.01 24.83 -22.37
C PRO A 37 15.94 25.86 -23.04
N PRO A 38 17.26 25.64 -23.00
CA PRO A 38 18.19 26.44 -23.80
C PRO A 38 18.41 25.86 -25.19
N THR A 39 18.53 26.76 -26.13
CA THR A 39 18.81 26.61 -27.54
C THR A 39 20.16 25.92 -27.84
N LYS A 40 20.16 25.12 -28.95
CA LYS A 40 21.33 24.44 -29.53
C LYS A 40 22.44 25.41 -29.90
N LYS A 41 23.68 25.05 -29.53
CA LYS A 41 24.91 25.38 -30.33
C LYS A 41 25.85 24.18 -30.31
N HIS A 42 26.23 23.79 -31.52
CA HIS A 42 27.32 22.85 -31.80
C HIS A 42 28.67 23.37 -31.29
N ILE A 43 29.51 22.48 -30.77
CA ILE A 43 30.95 22.45 -31.07
C ILE A 43 31.52 21.08 -30.63
N SER A 44 32.38 20.55 -31.48
CA SER A 44 33.16 19.31 -31.41
C SER A 44 34.34 19.42 -30.44
N SER A 45 34.77 18.36 -29.83
CA SER A 45 36.09 17.72 -29.88
C SER A 45 36.47 16.94 -28.62
N ALA A 46 36.76 15.73 -28.81
CA ALA A 46 37.83 14.84 -28.33
C ALA A 46 38.48 14.98 -26.94
N ALA A 47 38.58 13.82 -26.31
CA ALA A 47 39.66 13.27 -25.50
C ALA A 47 39.74 13.65 -24.00
N ALA A 48 39.58 12.73 -23.11
CA ALA A 48 40.66 12.04 -22.37
C ALA A 48 40.11 11.23 -21.19
N PHE A 49 40.56 10.01 -21.11
CA PHE A 49 40.42 9.10 -19.97
C PHE A 49 41.11 9.64 -18.72
N THR A 50 40.46 9.61 -17.56
CA THR A 50 41.14 9.34 -16.30
C THR A 50 40.23 8.55 -15.38
N ASN A 51 40.77 7.47 -14.87
CA ASN A 51 40.22 6.60 -13.82
C ASN A 51 40.09 7.33 -12.48
N SER A 52 39.01 7.06 -11.76
CA SER A 52 39.00 7.07 -10.30
C SER A 52 37.83 6.27 -9.72
N PRO A 53 37.86 5.83 -8.44
CA PRO A 53 37.63 4.43 -8.13
C PRO A 53 36.30 4.11 -7.51
N LEU A 54 35.97 2.82 -7.51
CA LEU A 54 34.93 2.09 -6.82
C LEU A 54 34.42 2.76 -5.53
N HIS A 55 33.14 3.12 -5.50
CA HIS A 55 32.39 3.21 -4.25
C HIS A 55 31.66 1.89 -4.02
N GLN A 56 32.00 1.32 -2.89
CA GLN A 56 31.61 0.02 -2.38
C GLN A 56 30.09 -0.13 -2.30
N ARG A 57 29.61 -1.22 -2.91
CA ARG A 57 28.28 -1.78 -2.65
C ARG A 57 28.31 -2.43 -1.25
N HIS A 58 27.77 -1.76 -0.26
CA HIS A 58 27.38 -2.35 1.01
C HIS A 58 25.85 -2.32 1.08
N SER A 59 25.22 -3.46 0.85
CA SER A 59 23.83 -3.69 1.24
C SER A 59 23.58 -5.18 1.34
N SER A 60 22.57 -5.75 1.60
CA SER A 60 22.11 -7.16 1.63
C SER A 60 23.05 -8.18 2.31
N ALA A 61 24.34 -8.09 2.09
CA ALA A 61 25.31 -9.04 2.72
C ALA A 61 25.44 -8.86 4.25
N ALA A 62 25.07 -7.73 4.80
CA ALA A 62 25.18 -7.48 6.24
C ALA A 62 24.02 -8.15 7.02
N TYR A 63 22.82 -8.19 6.44
CA TYR A 63 21.66 -8.86 7.07
C TYR A 63 21.85 -10.39 7.07
N ILE A 64 22.34 -10.94 5.98
CA ILE A 64 22.65 -12.39 5.87
C ILE A 64 23.86 -12.77 6.74
N LYS A 65 24.87 -11.87 6.89
CA LYS A 65 26.03 -12.14 7.74
C LYS A 65 25.73 -12.13 9.24
N SER A 66 24.75 -11.36 9.73
CA SER A 66 24.37 -11.37 11.14
C SER A 66 23.76 -12.73 11.56
N HIS A 67 23.02 -13.37 10.65
CA HIS A 67 22.47 -14.70 10.91
C HIS A 67 23.50 -15.84 10.76
N SER A 68 24.50 -15.71 9.88
CA SER A 68 25.52 -16.75 9.69
C SER A 68 26.64 -16.73 10.78
N GLN A 69 26.85 -15.60 11.45
CA GLN A 69 27.86 -15.50 12.50
C GLN A 69 27.39 -15.98 13.90
N MET A 70 26.06 -16.09 14.12
CA MET A 70 25.56 -16.68 15.37
C MET A 70 25.61 -18.22 15.40
N SER A 71 25.74 -18.89 14.23
CA SER A 71 25.80 -20.35 14.16
C SER A 71 27.20 -20.96 14.39
N THR A 72 28.26 -20.16 14.35
CA THR A 72 29.66 -20.69 14.50
C THR A 72 30.26 -20.59 15.89
N ALA A 73 29.55 -20.03 16.89
CA ALA A 73 30.07 -19.83 18.23
C ALA A 73 29.66 -20.90 19.28
N ARG A 74 28.96 -21.97 18.88
CA ARG A 74 28.58 -23.07 19.76
C ARG A 74 28.89 -24.44 19.17
N SER A 75 30.15 -24.79 19.09
CA SER A 75 30.58 -26.18 18.91
C SER A 75 31.77 -26.52 19.81
N SER A 76 31.48 -26.91 20.99
CA SER A 76 32.27 -27.93 21.73
C SER A 76 31.49 -28.39 22.97
N SER A 77 31.10 -29.65 22.90
CA SER A 77 30.78 -30.61 23.94
C SER A 77 29.31 -31.07 24.06
N ASN A 78 29.20 -32.35 23.81
CA ASN A 78 28.24 -33.35 24.28
C ASN A 78 26.96 -33.67 23.47
N SER A 79 27.14 -34.81 22.72
CA SER A 79 26.23 -35.99 22.69
C SER A 79 24.82 -35.90 22.11
N ASN A 80 24.71 -36.33 20.90
CA ASN A 80 23.85 -37.32 20.21
C ASN A 80 22.37 -37.54 20.59
N ILE A 81 21.63 -36.55 21.09
CA ILE A 81 20.15 -36.63 21.09
C ILE A 81 19.50 -35.24 20.84
N ALA A 82 20.26 -34.15 20.87
CA ALA A 82 19.73 -32.78 20.76
C ALA A 82 19.85 -32.13 19.35
N GLU A 83 20.39 -32.81 18.33
CA GLU A 83 20.64 -32.23 17.00
C GLU A 83 19.42 -32.30 16.06
N ALA A 84 18.33 -32.98 16.41
CA ALA A 84 17.15 -33.05 15.55
C ALA A 84 16.18 -31.87 15.71
N ASP A 85 16.25 -31.10 16.81
CA ASP A 85 15.25 -30.06 17.11
C ASP A 85 15.71 -28.62 16.81
N THR A 86 16.98 -28.40 16.41
CA THR A 86 17.54 -27.05 16.17
C THR A 86 17.66 -26.66 14.69
N MET A 87 17.15 -27.46 13.76
CA MET A 87 17.13 -27.19 12.32
C MET A 87 15.72 -26.79 11.81
N ILE A 88 14.83 -26.35 12.68
CA ILE A 88 13.51 -25.86 12.29
C ILE A 88 13.70 -24.45 11.76
N GLY A 89 13.75 -24.28 10.41
CA GLY A 89 13.55 -22.97 9.81
C GLY A 89 14.45 -22.53 8.66
N GLN A 90 15.65 -23.06 8.48
CA GLN A 90 16.51 -22.62 7.37
C GLN A 90 16.71 -23.73 6.35
N LEU A 91 16.08 -23.57 5.17
CA LEU A 91 16.45 -24.34 3.99
C LEU A 91 17.60 -23.61 3.26
N PRO A 92 18.70 -24.32 2.96
CA PRO A 92 19.77 -23.75 2.15
C PRO A 92 19.24 -23.31 0.79
N ALA A 93 19.97 -22.46 0.10
CA ALA A 93 19.63 -22.02 -1.26
C ALA A 93 19.47 -23.25 -2.16
N THR A 94 18.24 -23.57 -2.56
CA THR A 94 17.88 -24.81 -3.24
C THR A 94 17.23 -24.56 -4.58
N LYS A 95 17.32 -25.53 -5.47
CA LYS A 95 16.64 -25.58 -6.76
C LYS A 95 15.51 -26.60 -6.71
N TRP A 96 14.54 -26.49 -7.60
CA TRP A 96 13.44 -27.41 -7.72
C TRP A 96 13.88 -28.89 -7.84
N ALA A 97 14.87 -29.15 -8.69
CA ALA A 97 15.39 -30.50 -8.90
C ALA A 97 15.96 -31.13 -7.60
N ASP A 98 16.60 -30.33 -6.76
CA ASP A 98 17.14 -30.80 -5.48
C ASP A 98 16.03 -31.17 -4.52
N VAL A 99 14.97 -30.37 -4.45
CA VAL A 99 13.80 -30.62 -3.60
C VAL A 99 13.06 -31.88 -4.03
N VAL A 100 12.78 -32.03 -5.32
CA VAL A 100 12.03 -33.20 -5.83
C VAL A 100 12.81 -34.50 -5.62
N SER A 101 14.14 -34.47 -5.80
CA SER A 101 14.97 -35.68 -5.59
C SER A 101 15.05 -36.15 -4.13
N THR A 102 14.79 -35.23 -3.17
CA THR A 102 14.90 -35.49 -1.72
C THR A 102 13.54 -35.48 -1.00
N HIS A 103 12.43 -35.35 -1.71
CA HIS A 103 11.08 -35.10 -1.16
C HIS A 103 10.61 -36.12 -0.11
N GLN A 104 11.12 -37.35 -0.12
CA GLN A 104 10.73 -38.37 0.84
C GLN A 104 11.20 -38.10 2.28
N ASN A 105 12.09 -37.11 2.47
CA ASN A 105 12.70 -36.80 3.77
C ASN A 105 12.23 -35.46 4.37
N HIS A 106 11.37 -34.69 3.69
CA HIS A 106 10.89 -33.42 4.23
C HIS A 106 9.63 -33.61 5.07
N GLN A 107 9.77 -33.39 6.39
CA GLN A 107 8.64 -33.52 7.34
C GLN A 107 7.70 -32.31 7.31
N ASN A 108 8.18 -31.14 6.86
CA ASN A 108 7.49 -29.87 7.00
C ASN A 108 6.75 -29.37 5.73
N TYR A 109 7.04 -29.95 4.57
CA TYR A 109 6.35 -29.65 3.30
C TYR A 109 6.44 -30.83 2.32
N SER A 110 5.53 -30.84 1.34
CA SER A 110 5.49 -31.90 0.32
C SER A 110 5.09 -31.36 -1.06
N PRO A 111 5.86 -31.67 -2.10
CA PRO A 111 5.50 -31.33 -3.48
C PRO A 111 4.15 -31.88 -3.93
N LYS A 112 3.69 -32.99 -3.40
CA LYS A 112 2.39 -33.63 -3.74
C LYS A 112 1.17 -32.77 -3.39
N TYR A 113 1.34 -31.76 -2.52
CA TYR A 113 0.26 -30.86 -2.09
C TYR A 113 0.44 -29.45 -2.66
N LEU A 114 1.03 -29.32 -3.85
CA LEU A 114 1.17 -28.02 -4.55
C LEU A 114 0.02 -27.77 -5.52
N PHE A 115 -0.42 -28.81 -6.22
CA PHE A 115 -1.41 -28.71 -7.29
C PHE A 115 -2.72 -29.41 -6.90
N PRO A 116 -3.88 -28.74 -7.04
CA PRO A 116 -5.17 -29.41 -6.86
C PRO A 116 -5.37 -30.50 -7.93
N PRO A 117 -5.80 -31.69 -7.55
CA PRO A 117 -5.94 -32.77 -8.50
C PRO A 117 -7.01 -32.49 -9.56
N LEU A 118 -6.68 -32.70 -10.81
CA LEU A 118 -7.63 -32.62 -11.92
C LEU A 118 -8.59 -33.80 -11.89
N SER A 119 -9.88 -33.56 -11.99
CA SER A 119 -10.93 -34.59 -11.94
C SER A 119 -12.00 -34.33 -13.00
N SER A 120 -12.56 -35.38 -13.54
CA SER A 120 -13.72 -35.30 -14.44
C SER A 120 -14.98 -34.73 -13.78
N THR A 121 -15.01 -34.63 -12.46
CA THR A 121 -16.09 -34.01 -11.67
C THR A 121 -15.80 -32.56 -11.30
N SER A 122 -14.63 -32.03 -11.67
CA SER A 122 -14.28 -30.62 -11.41
C SER A 122 -15.18 -29.68 -12.21
N HIS A 123 -15.51 -28.56 -11.64
CA HIS A 123 -16.34 -27.53 -12.26
C HIS A 123 -15.56 -26.19 -12.31
N LYS A 124 -16.00 -25.27 -13.13
CA LYS A 124 -15.37 -23.95 -13.30
C LYS A 124 -15.21 -23.21 -11.96
N GLY A 125 -13.98 -22.91 -11.60
CA GLY A 125 -13.58 -22.29 -10.35
C GLY A 125 -13.07 -23.28 -9.28
N SER A 126 -13.06 -24.60 -9.55
CA SER A 126 -12.52 -25.62 -8.64
C SER A 126 -11.01 -25.51 -8.45
N HIS A 127 -10.29 -25.04 -9.50
CA HIS A 127 -8.83 -24.95 -9.51
C HIS A 127 -8.33 -23.51 -9.27
N GLY A 128 -9.16 -22.66 -8.73
CA GLY A 128 -8.76 -21.33 -8.30
C GLY A 128 -9.58 -20.21 -8.92
N ARG A 129 -9.88 -19.24 -8.08
CA ARG A 129 -10.50 -17.96 -8.44
C ARG A 129 -9.68 -16.87 -7.79
N ILE A 130 -9.05 -16.05 -8.61
CA ILE A 130 -8.22 -14.93 -8.11
C ILE A 130 -8.78 -13.60 -8.59
N ALA A 131 -8.46 -12.55 -7.85
CA ALA A 131 -8.64 -11.19 -8.32
C ALA A 131 -7.33 -10.41 -8.23
N ILE A 132 -7.20 -9.41 -9.11
CA ILE A 132 -6.14 -8.43 -9.11
C ILE A 132 -6.77 -7.05 -8.92
N LEU A 133 -6.37 -6.30 -7.91
CA LEU A 133 -6.72 -4.89 -7.76
C LEU A 133 -5.52 -4.06 -8.20
N GLY A 134 -5.62 -3.48 -9.39
CA GLY A 134 -4.55 -2.72 -10.00
C GLY A 134 -4.91 -2.23 -11.40
N GLY A 135 -4.07 -1.38 -11.96
CA GLY A 135 -4.31 -0.74 -13.25
C GLY A 135 -4.85 0.67 -13.10
N SER A 136 -4.14 1.61 -13.70
CA SER A 136 -4.45 3.03 -13.74
C SER A 136 -4.42 3.52 -15.20
N ASP A 137 -4.71 4.79 -15.40
CA ASP A 137 -4.62 5.48 -16.69
C ASP A 137 -3.26 5.27 -17.39
N LYS A 138 -2.18 5.18 -16.61
CA LYS A 138 -0.80 5.02 -17.09
C LYS A 138 -0.34 3.57 -17.19
N TYR A 139 -0.86 2.68 -16.33
CA TYR A 139 -0.32 1.34 -16.13
C TYR A 139 -1.37 0.27 -16.33
N THR A 140 -1.61 -0.13 -17.57
CA THR A 140 -2.58 -1.17 -17.93
C THR A 140 -1.96 -2.56 -18.08
N GLY A 141 -0.64 -2.63 -18.32
CA GLY A 141 0.07 -3.89 -18.57
C GLY A 141 0.34 -4.72 -17.31
N ALA A 142 0.62 -4.07 -16.17
CA ALA A 142 0.97 -4.74 -14.92
C ALA A 142 -0.14 -5.67 -14.39
N PRO A 143 -1.40 -5.23 -14.23
CA PRO A 143 -2.48 -6.11 -13.80
C PRO A 143 -2.78 -7.21 -14.82
N TYR A 144 -2.61 -6.94 -16.11
CA TYR A 144 -2.70 -7.96 -17.16
C TYR A 144 -1.66 -9.06 -16.94
N TYR A 145 -0.37 -8.71 -16.74
CA TYR A 145 0.68 -9.70 -16.53
C TYR A 145 0.43 -10.55 -15.30
N ALA A 146 -0.04 -9.96 -14.19
CA ALA A 146 -0.37 -10.69 -12.99
C ALA A 146 -1.55 -11.66 -13.20
N ALA A 147 -2.64 -11.20 -13.77
CA ALA A 147 -3.82 -12.03 -14.01
C ALA A 147 -3.56 -13.15 -15.02
N GLN A 148 -2.87 -12.83 -16.13
CA GLN A 148 -2.54 -13.79 -17.16
C GLN A 148 -1.53 -14.84 -16.66
N ALA A 149 -0.57 -14.46 -15.81
CA ALA A 149 0.36 -15.39 -15.20
C ALA A 149 -0.38 -16.44 -14.36
N ALA A 150 -1.36 -16.02 -13.57
CA ALA A 150 -2.17 -16.92 -12.79
C ALA A 150 -3.02 -17.87 -13.66
N LEU A 151 -3.64 -17.37 -14.74
CA LEU A 151 -4.34 -18.23 -15.71
C LEU A 151 -3.38 -19.23 -16.37
N ASN A 152 -2.19 -18.78 -16.74
CA ASN A 152 -1.17 -19.66 -17.34
C ASN A 152 -0.60 -20.69 -16.36
N CYS A 153 -0.70 -20.45 -15.06
CA CYS A 153 -0.44 -21.48 -14.04
C CYS A 153 -1.53 -22.56 -14.02
N GLY A 154 -2.77 -22.20 -14.33
CA GLY A 154 -3.89 -23.14 -14.34
C GLY A 154 -5.03 -22.80 -13.38
N VAL A 155 -5.11 -21.56 -12.85
CA VAL A 155 -6.34 -21.12 -12.16
C VAL A 155 -7.47 -20.95 -13.16
N ASP A 156 -8.69 -21.28 -12.76
CA ASP A 156 -9.85 -21.28 -13.64
C ASP A 156 -10.36 -19.88 -13.98
N LEU A 157 -10.25 -18.93 -13.06
CA LEU A 157 -10.83 -17.60 -13.18
C LEU A 157 -9.90 -16.52 -12.63
N ALA A 158 -9.73 -15.44 -13.40
CA ALA A 158 -9.03 -14.23 -12.99
C ALA A 158 -9.89 -13.00 -13.27
N THR A 159 -10.10 -12.17 -12.25
CA THR A 159 -10.81 -10.89 -12.34
C THR A 159 -9.85 -9.75 -12.08
N ILE A 160 -9.91 -8.68 -12.87
CA ILE A 160 -9.15 -7.47 -12.65
C ILE A 160 -10.10 -6.35 -12.25
N PHE A 161 -9.90 -5.78 -11.08
CA PHE A 161 -10.49 -4.51 -10.63
C PHE A 161 -9.49 -3.39 -10.91
N CYS A 162 -9.90 -2.36 -11.65
CA CYS A 162 -8.99 -1.31 -12.09
C CYS A 162 -9.69 0.06 -12.14
N ALA A 163 -8.94 1.09 -12.48
CA ALA A 163 -9.53 2.36 -12.90
C ALA A 163 -10.39 2.18 -14.17
N VAL A 164 -11.46 2.94 -14.29
CA VAL A 164 -12.37 2.91 -15.46
C VAL A 164 -11.58 3.20 -16.74
N GLU A 165 -10.60 4.10 -16.67
CA GLU A 165 -9.72 4.48 -17.78
C GLU A 165 -8.84 3.32 -18.28
N ALA A 166 -8.49 2.39 -17.39
CA ALA A 166 -7.71 1.20 -17.71
C ALA A 166 -8.56 0.02 -18.23
N GLN A 167 -9.86 0.02 -17.99
CA GLN A 167 -10.73 -1.12 -18.22
C GLN A 167 -10.74 -1.57 -19.70
N THR A 168 -10.95 -0.65 -20.62
CA THR A 168 -11.04 -0.97 -22.06
C THR A 168 -9.70 -1.47 -22.61
N PRO A 169 -8.56 -0.82 -22.40
CA PRO A 169 -7.26 -1.35 -22.81
C PRO A 169 -6.99 -2.76 -22.30
N ILE A 170 -7.28 -3.03 -21.01
CA ILE A 170 -7.01 -4.35 -20.42
C ILE A 170 -7.89 -5.43 -21.05
N LYS A 171 -9.18 -5.15 -21.30
CA LYS A 171 -10.10 -6.07 -22.01
C LYS A 171 -9.61 -6.42 -23.42
N CYS A 172 -8.85 -5.53 -24.06
CA CYS A 172 -8.31 -5.78 -25.38
C CYS A 172 -7.08 -6.72 -25.37
N TYR A 173 -6.45 -6.97 -24.20
CA TYR A 173 -5.25 -7.82 -24.14
C TYR A 173 -5.57 -9.32 -24.14
N SER A 174 -6.65 -9.73 -23.47
CA SER A 174 -7.07 -11.14 -23.43
C SER A 174 -8.59 -11.25 -23.20
N PRO A 175 -9.29 -12.09 -23.99
CA PRO A 175 -10.73 -12.34 -23.81
C PRO A 175 -11.03 -13.22 -22.58
N GLU A 176 -10.02 -13.86 -21.99
CA GLU A 176 -10.17 -14.77 -20.84
C GLU A 176 -10.29 -14.03 -19.52
N LEU A 177 -9.86 -12.77 -19.49
CA LEU A 177 -9.86 -11.95 -18.29
C LEU A 177 -11.21 -11.25 -18.09
N MET A 178 -11.74 -11.35 -16.89
CA MET A 178 -12.85 -10.53 -16.44
C MET A 178 -12.29 -9.19 -15.94
N VAL A 179 -12.77 -8.06 -16.46
CA VAL A 179 -12.24 -6.73 -16.10
C VAL A 179 -13.37 -5.80 -15.72
N GLN A 180 -13.29 -5.24 -14.53
CA GLN A 180 -14.25 -4.29 -13.99
C GLN A 180 -13.55 -3.00 -13.56
N GLY A 181 -13.99 -1.85 -14.12
CA GLY A 181 -13.62 -0.52 -13.62
C GLY A 181 -14.45 -0.19 -12.38
N ILE A 182 -13.79 0.15 -11.29
CA ILE A 182 -14.44 0.37 -9.99
C ILE A 182 -14.35 1.81 -9.49
N TYR A 183 -13.42 2.60 -10.00
CA TYR A 183 -13.25 4.03 -9.73
C TYR A 183 -12.73 4.73 -10.98
N SER A 184 -12.97 6.04 -11.09
CA SER A 184 -12.38 6.89 -12.14
C SER A 184 -11.31 7.80 -11.54
N ILE A 185 -10.13 7.82 -12.15
CA ILE A 185 -9.03 8.73 -11.78
C ILE A 185 -9.43 10.17 -12.08
N GLU A 186 -10.04 10.43 -13.25
CA GLU A 186 -10.53 11.76 -13.62
C GLU A 186 -11.53 12.30 -12.58
N GLN A 187 -12.44 11.44 -12.09
CA GLN A 187 -13.40 11.85 -11.06
C GLN A 187 -12.69 12.12 -9.72
N PHE A 188 -11.68 11.33 -9.36
CA PHE A 188 -10.92 11.51 -8.13
C PHE A 188 -10.05 12.77 -8.18
N ASP A 189 -9.42 13.06 -9.33
CA ASP A 189 -8.67 14.30 -9.55
C ASP A 189 -9.59 15.53 -9.37
N ALA A 190 -10.79 15.52 -9.98
CA ALA A 190 -11.75 16.61 -9.84
C ALA A 190 -12.19 16.85 -8.38
N LEU A 191 -12.37 15.77 -7.59
CA LEU A 191 -12.71 15.89 -6.16
C LEU A 191 -11.57 16.48 -5.34
N LEU A 192 -10.31 16.15 -5.64
CA LEU A 192 -9.15 16.73 -4.97
C LEU A 192 -8.96 18.20 -5.36
N GLU A 193 -9.18 18.57 -6.62
CA GLU A 193 -9.13 19.97 -7.06
C GLU A 193 -10.21 20.81 -6.36
N GLU A 194 -11.43 20.30 -6.21
CA GLU A 194 -12.50 20.97 -5.46
C GLU A 194 -12.14 21.12 -3.97
N GLU A 195 -11.53 20.08 -3.36
CA GLU A 195 -11.06 20.12 -1.97
C GLU A 195 -9.97 21.17 -1.77
N ASP A 196 -8.99 21.23 -2.66
CA ASP A 196 -7.90 22.21 -2.60
C ASP A 196 -8.42 23.66 -2.71
N VAL A 197 -9.40 23.93 -3.57
CA VAL A 197 -10.02 25.24 -3.70
C VAL A 197 -10.72 25.66 -2.40
N LEU A 198 -11.51 24.77 -1.80
CA LEU A 198 -12.20 25.05 -0.54
C LEU A 198 -11.23 25.28 0.62
N LEU A 199 -10.17 24.47 0.70
CA LEU A 199 -9.13 24.62 1.72
C LEU A 199 -8.36 25.94 1.57
N GLN A 200 -8.00 26.33 0.36
CA GLN A 200 -7.35 27.63 0.09
C GLN A 200 -8.25 28.81 0.45
N GLU A 201 -9.56 28.72 0.19
CA GLU A 201 -10.48 29.76 0.62
C GLU A 201 -10.59 29.84 2.15
N LEU A 202 -10.66 28.70 2.85
CA LEU A 202 -10.68 28.64 4.31
C LEU A 202 -9.41 29.24 4.93
N GLU A 203 -8.24 29.01 4.35
CA GLU A 203 -6.97 29.58 4.83
C GLU A 203 -6.95 31.11 4.77
N LYS A 204 -7.53 31.72 3.73
CA LYS A 204 -7.62 33.18 3.62
C LYS A 204 -8.38 33.81 4.80
N TYR A 205 -9.35 33.08 5.38
CA TYR A 205 -10.11 33.56 6.53
C TYR A 205 -9.41 33.30 7.86
N LYS A 206 -8.61 32.22 7.98
CA LYS A 206 -7.81 31.95 9.18
C LYS A 206 -6.76 33.03 9.43
N HIS A 207 -5.95 33.40 8.42
CA HIS A 207 -4.93 34.40 8.55
C HIS A 207 -5.48 35.81 8.89
N LYS A 208 -6.71 36.14 8.41
CA LYS A 208 -7.37 37.39 8.80
C LYS A 208 -7.91 37.36 10.22
N ASN A 209 -8.33 36.20 10.72
CA ASN A 209 -8.83 36.06 12.10
C ASN A 209 -7.70 36.16 13.14
N ASP A 210 -6.49 35.65 12.84
CA ASP A 210 -5.33 35.84 13.73
C ASP A 210 -4.96 37.32 13.92
N LEU A 211 -5.10 38.14 12.86
CA LEU A 211 -4.94 39.58 12.94
C LEU A 211 -6.06 40.26 13.74
N ILE A 212 -7.31 39.79 13.60
CA ILE A 212 -8.46 40.33 14.33
C ILE A 212 -8.40 39.99 15.83
N THR A 213 -7.95 38.77 16.17
CA THR A 213 -7.75 38.38 17.59
C THR A 213 -6.63 39.17 18.25
N VAL A 214 -5.55 39.51 17.55
CA VAL A 214 -4.46 40.33 18.08
C VAL A 214 -4.92 41.78 18.24
N GLU A 215 -5.62 42.37 17.26
CA GLU A 215 -6.12 43.75 17.37
C GLU A 215 -7.24 43.93 18.41
N THR A 216 -8.10 42.89 18.59
CA THR A 216 -9.13 42.95 19.64
C THR A 216 -8.59 42.71 21.05
N TYR A 217 -7.48 41.97 21.21
CA TYR A 217 -6.78 41.84 22.48
C TYR A 217 -6.00 43.08 22.86
N ASP A 218 -5.38 43.79 21.90
CA ASP A 218 -4.69 45.07 22.15
C ASP A 218 -5.67 46.22 22.40
N THR A 219 -6.92 46.17 21.89
CA THR A 219 -7.96 47.17 22.16
C THR A 219 -8.85 46.82 23.34
N MET A 220 -8.87 45.57 23.79
CA MET A 220 -9.52 45.09 25.03
C MET A 220 -8.52 45.00 26.21
N GLY A 221 -7.45 45.77 26.21
CA GLY A 221 -6.63 45.99 27.39
C GLY A 221 -7.53 46.42 28.55
N ASP A 222 -7.63 45.54 29.52
CA ASP A 222 -8.03 45.70 30.92
C ASP A 222 -8.75 47.04 31.28
N ASP A 223 -9.91 47.29 30.66
CA ASP A 223 -10.61 48.57 30.80
C ASP A 223 -12.02 48.44 31.38
N THR A 224 -12.14 47.70 32.46
CA THR A 224 -13.21 47.92 33.45
C THR A 224 -12.99 49.25 34.22
N THR A 225 -11.77 49.76 34.22
CA THR A 225 -11.43 51.06 34.80
C THR A 225 -11.76 52.25 33.89
N SER A 226 -11.66 52.10 32.56
CA SER A 226 -11.97 53.19 31.62
C SER A 226 -13.46 53.51 31.50
N LYS A 227 -14.36 52.51 31.66
CA LYS A 227 -15.80 52.76 31.67
C LYS A 227 -16.24 53.66 32.85
N ILE A 228 -15.67 53.45 34.02
CA ILE A 228 -15.99 54.24 35.25
C ILE A 228 -15.38 55.64 35.14
N SER A 229 -14.24 55.80 34.49
CA SER A 229 -13.62 57.12 34.26
C SER A 229 -14.38 57.95 33.22
N LEU A 230 -14.95 57.33 32.17
CA LEU A 230 -15.75 58.01 31.15
C LEU A 230 -17.10 58.54 31.69
N GLU A 231 -17.81 57.77 32.51
CA GLU A 231 -19.01 58.20 33.16
C GLU A 231 -18.75 59.34 34.17
N LYS A 232 -17.58 59.35 34.80
CA LYS A 232 -17.20 60.43 35.73
C LYS A 232 -16.77 61.68 35.00
N LEU A 233 -16.14 61.60 33.81
CA LEU A 233 -15.74 62.72 32.96
C LEU A 233 -16.93 63.38 32.25
N LEU A 234 -18.01 62.64 31.99
CA LEU A 234 -19.25 63.20 31.42
C LEU A 234 -20.09 64.01 32.38
N LEU A 235 -19.79 63.93 33.66
CA LEU A 235 -20.55 64.65 34.72
C LEU A 235 -19.92 66.01 35.12
N GLU A 236 -18.74 66.39 34.64
CA GLU A 236 -17.98 67.56 35.15
C GLU A 236 -17.61 68.60 34.11
N HIS A 237 -18.08 68.62 32.82
CA HIS A 237 -17.65 69.58 31.81
C HIS A 237 -18.76 70.16 30.91
N ASP A 238 -18.59 71.42 30.59
CA ASP A 238 -19.35 72.49 29.90
C ASP A 238 -19.88 72.02 28.49
N ASP A 239 -21.09 72.47 28.10
CA ASP A 239 -21.94 72.07 27.01
C ASP A 239 -21.27 72.02 25.59
N SER A 240 -20.23 72.84 25.37
CA SER A 240 -19.56 72.89 24.05
C SER A 240 -18.55 71.78 23.77
N HIS A 241 -18.09 71.03 24.81
CA HIS A 241 -17.22 69.85 24.66
C HIS A 241 -18.00 68.54 24.52
N ASN A 242 -19.24 68.56 25.01
CA ASN A 242 -20.12 67.37 24.96
C ASN A 242 -20.48 66.94 23.53
N GLU A 243 -20.67 67.88 22.61
CA GLU A 243 -21.08 67.58 21.23
C GLU A 243 -19.96 66.93 20.42
N LEU A 244 -18.71 67.29 20.64
CA LEU A 244 -17.54 66.66 20.01
C LEU A 244 -17.29 65.25 20.55
N ILE A 245 -17.41 65.08 21.85
CA ILE A 245 -17.23 63.78 22.52
C ILE A 245 -18.37 62.81 22.15
N GLN A 246 -19.64 63.30 22.10
CA GLN A 246 -20.78 62.50 21.64
C GLN A 246 -20.64 62.09 20.17
N ASN A 247 -20.18 62.95 19.29
CA ASN A 247 -19.95 62.63 17.87
C ASN A 247 -18.80 61.63 17.69
N GLU A 248 -17.75 61.71 18.51
CA GLU A 248 -16.65 60.71 18.50
C GLU A 248 -17.06 59.35 19.08
N LEU A 249 -17.85 59.37 20.15
CA LEU A 249 -18.45 58.15 20.71
C LEU A 249 -19.45 57.49 19.76
N LEU A 250 -20.29 58.28 19.07
CA LEU A 250 -21.21 57.75 18.05
C LEU A 250 -20.45 57.14 16.86
N LYS A 251 -19.38 57.84 16.42
CA LYS A 251 -18.53 57.33 15.34
C LYS A 251 -17.82 56.03 15.73
N ASN A 252 -17.25 55.98 16.95
CA ASN A 252 -16.65 54.76 17.48
C ASN A 252 -17.67 53.63 17.65
N ALA A 253 -18.91 53.92 18.04
CA ALA A 253 -19.99 52.93 18.12
C ALA A 253 -20.43 52.43 16.73
N GLU A 254 -20.48 53.32 15.72
CA GLU A 254 -20.76 52.94 14.33
C GLU A 254 -19.62 52.12 13.71
N ASP A 255 -18.36 52.50 13.95
CA ASP A 255 -17.19 51.77 13.53
C ASP A 255 -17.10 50.39 14.19
N ASN A 256 -17.39 50.29 15.51
CA ASN A 256 -17.48 49.03 16.24
C ASN A 256 -18.61 48.15 15.72
N LYS A 257 -19.77 48.70 15.39
CA LYS A 257 -20.90 48.00 14.80
C LYS A 257 -20.51 47.49 13.42
N LYS A 258 -19.89 48.31 12.58
CA LYS A 258 -19.43 47.89 11.24
C LYS A 258 -18.37 46.80 11.30
N ASN A 259 -17.42 46.88 12.24
CA ASN A 259 -16.44 45.83 12.50
C ASN A 259 -17.12 44.51 12.95
N MET A 260 -18.14 44.61 13.81
CA MET A 260 -18.88 43.43 14.27
C MET A 260 -19.68 42.78 13.12
N ASP A 261 -20.35 43.56 12.28
CA ASP A 261 -21.07 43.05 11.11
C ASP A 261 -20.09 42.41 10.10
N GLU A 262 -18.89 42.92 9.92
CA GLU A 262 -17.83 42.32 9.10
C GLU A 262 -17.34 40.97 9.69
N ILE A 263 -17.17 40.91 11.02
CA ILE A 263 -16.78 39.66 11.71
C ILE A 263 -17.88 38.60 11.58
N VAL A 264 -19.14 38.98 11.79
CA VAL A 264 -20.27 38.06 11.63
C VAL A 264 -20.34 37.54 10.20
N HIS A 265 -20.19 38.39 9.19
CA HIS A 265 -20.19 37.95 7.79
C HIS A 265 -19.03 37.01 7.47
N LYS A 266 -17.83 37.24 8.03
CA LYS A 266 -16.68 36.33 7.87
C LYS A 266 -16.93 34.97 8.52
N LEU A 267 -17.51 34.95 9.72
CA LEU A 267 -17.87 33.72 10.43
C LEU A 267 -18.92 32.90 9.66
N GLU A 268 -19.93 33.55 9.10
CA GLU A 268 -20.93 32.90 8.25
C GLU A 268 -20.30 32.30 7.00
N LYS A 269 -19.37 33.03 6.36
CA LYS A 269 -18.64 32.53 5.18
C LYS A 269 -17.77 31.32 5.53
N VAL A 270 -17.04 31.35 6.65
CA VAL A 270 -16.24 30.21 7.13
C VAL A 270 -17.12 29.00 7.40
N LYS A 271 -18.27 29.23 8.01
CA LYS A 271 -19.24 28.15 8.28
C LYS A 271 -19.75 27.50 6.98
N LEU A 272 -20.13 28.30 5.98
CA LEU A 272 -20.55 27.80 4.66
C LEU A 272 -19.45 27.00 3.96
N LEU A 273 -18.20 27.46 4.03
CA LEU A 273 -17.06 26.74 3.45
C LEU A 273 -16.80 25.40 4.17
N GLN A 274 -16.96 25.37 5.49
CA GLN A 274 -16.84 24.13 6.26
C GLN A 274 -17.96 23.13 5.93
N GLU A 275 -19.20 23.60 5.78
CA GLU A 275 -20.31 22.79 5.34
C GLU A 275 -20.07 22.22 3.93
N SER A 276 -19.61 23.04 2.98
CA SER A 276 -19.26 22.60 1.62
C SER A 276 -18.13 21.57 1.62
N LEU A 277 -17.11 21.75 2.47
CA LEU A 277 -16.01 20.80 2.60
C LEU A 277 -16.50 19.46 3.17
N GLN A 278 -17.40 19.49 4.15
CA GLN A 278 -17.98 18.28 4.72
C GLN A 278 -18.83 17.53 3.67
N GLU A 279 -19.66 18.23 2.91
CA GLU A 279 -20.43 17.64 1.81
C GLU A 279 -19.55 17.00 0.74
N LEU A 280 -18.40 17.63 0.43
CA LEU A 280 -17.42 17.09 -0.50
C LEU A 280 -16.77 15.81 0.05
N GLN A 281 -16.38 15.81 1.31
CA GLN A 281 -15.80 14.63 1.98
C GLN A 281 -16.82 13.48 2.04
N ASP A 282 -18.07 13.76 2.30
CA ASP A 282 -19.15 12.76 2.29
C ASP A 282 -19.32 12.15 0.88
N ARG A 283 -19.27 12.95 -0.18
CA ARG A 283 -19.29 12.48 -1.58
C ARG A 283 -18.04 11.62 -1.91
N GLN A 284 -16.86 12.02 -1.45
CA GLN A 284 -15.63 11.21 -1.59
C GLN A 284 -15.80 9.85 -0.94
N MET A 285 -16.31 9.82 0.30
CA MET A 285 -16.51 8.58 1.06
C MET A 285 -17.57 7.67 0.43
N GLU A 286 -18.63 8.21 -0.16
CA GLU A 286 -19.64 7.44 -0.88
C GLU A 286 -19.04 6.73 -2.09
N ILE A 287 -18.25 7.45 -2.91
CA ILE A 287 -17.59 6.88 -4.10
C ILE A 287 -16.57 5.82 -3.69
N ILE A 288 -15.75 6.08 -2.67
CA ILE A 288 -14.80 5.12 -2.12
C ILE A 288 -15.53 3.86 -1.63
N SER A 289 -16.58 4.03 -0.83
CA SER A 289 -17.36 2.90 -0.29
C SER A 289 -17.98 2.05 -1.39
N LYS A 290 -18.47 2.64 -2.46
CA LYS A 290 -18.98 1.91 -3.62
C LYS A 290 -17.87 1.11 -4.30
N SER A 291 -16.71 1.71 -4.52
CA SER A 291 -15.55 1.05 -5.13
C SER A 291 -15.07 -0.13 -4.28
N VAL A 292 -15.05 0.03 -2.96
CA VAL A 292 -14.74 -1.04 -2.00
C VAL A 292 -15.76 -2.16 -2.07
N GLN A 293 -17.06 -1.83 -2.09
CA GLN A 293 -18.13 -2.81 -2.14
C GLN A 293 -18.10 -3.66 -3.41
N ASP A 294 -17.73 -3.07 -4.55
CA ASP A 294 -17.56 -3.81 -5.81
C ASP A 294 -16.51 -4.94 -5.67
N VAL A 295 -15.39 -4.68 -4.98
CA VAL A 295 -14.35 -5.68 -4.72
C VAL A 295 -14.80 -6.68 -3.65
N VAL A 296 -15.29 -6.20 -2.52
CA VAL A 296 -15.66 -7.01 -1.34
C VAL A 296 -16.79 -7.99 -1.67
N SER A 297 -17.70 -7.63 -2.57
CA SER A 297 -18.80 -8.51 -3.00
C SER A 297 -18.31 -9.84 -3.59
N MET A 298 -17.08 -9.89 -4.11
CA MET A 298 -16.49 -11.12 -4.66
C MET A 298 -15.72 -11.95 -3.61
N PHE A 299 -15.39 -11.43 -2.44
CA PHE A 299 -14.56 -12.13 -1.44
C PHE A 299 -15.02 -13.54 -1.12
N PRO A 300 -16.34 -13.84 -0.94
CA PRO A 300 -16.79 -15.19 -0.63
C PRO A 300 -16.47 -16.23 -1.71
N THR A 301 -16.13 -15.79 -2.92
CA THR A 301 -15.81 -16.67 -4.05
C THR A 301 -14.33 -16.72 -4.39
N LEU A 302 -13.53 -15.79 -3.85
CA LEU A 302 -12.11 -15.68 -4.15
C LEU A 302 -11.27 -16.58 -3.23
N HIS A 303 -10.20 -17.13 -3.79
CA HIS A 303 -9.18 -17.84 -3.03
C HIS A 303 -7.96 -16.97 -2.75
N ALA A 304 -7.70 -15.95 -3.59
CA ALA A 304 -6.62 -14.99 -3.40
C ALA A 304 -6.92 -13.65 -4.08
N LEU A 305 -6.42 -12.55 -3.50
CA LEU A 305 -6.49 -11.19 -4.04
C LEU A 305 -5.08 -10.60 -4.09
N CYS A 306 -4.64 -10.24 -5.29
CA CYS A 306 -3.39 -9.51 -5.50
C CYS A 306 -3.68 -8.02 -5.62
N ILE A 307 -2.94 -7.18 -4.89
CA ILE A 307 -3.12 -5.73 -4.87
C ILE A 307 -1.80 -5.05 -5.21
N GLY A 308 -1.85 -4.07 -6.11
CA GLY A 308 -0.73 -3.17 -6.38
C GLY A 308 -0.19 -3.12 -7.80
N PRO A 309 -0.25 -4.19 -8.63
CA PRO A 309 0.26 -4.15 -10.00
C PRO A 309 -0.35 -3.00 -10.81
N GLY A 310 0.45 -1.94 -11.08
CA GLY A 310 0.03 -0.79 -11.86
C GLY A 310 -1.11 0.05 -11.25
N LEU A 311 -1.29 -0.02 -9.94
CA LEU A 311 -2.35 0.68 -9.22
C LEU A 311 -2.26 2.21 -9.35
N GLY A 312 -1.04 2.74 -9.50
CA GLY A 312 -0.78 4.17 -9.41
C GLY A 312 -0.68 4.65 -7.96
N ARG A 313 -0.56 5.98 -7.78
CA ARG A 313 -0.29 6.57 -6.47
C ARG A 313 -1.26 7.69 -6.12
N HIS A 314 -2.49 7.56 -6.54
CA HIS A 314 -3.53 8.54 -6.26
C HIS A 314 -4.02 8.39 -4.80
N PRO A 315 -4.12 9.49 -4.02
CA PRO A 315 -4.49 9.43 -2.59
C PRO A 315 -5.84 8.76 -2.33
N LEU A 316 -6.87 9.06 -3.14
CA LEU A 316 -8.20 8.45 -2.98
C LEU A 316 -8.21 6.97 -3.37
N VAL A 317 -7.36 6.54 -4.31
CA VAL A 317 -7.16 5.12 -4.61
C VAL A 317 -6.54 4.41 -3.41
N PHE A 318 -5.61 5.03 -2.72
CA PHE A 318 -5.03 4.47 -1.49
C PHE A 318 -6.07 4.31 -0.38
N LYS A 319 -7.03 5.25 -0.25
CA LYS A 319 -8.17 5.09 0.67
C LYS A 319 -9.06 3.90 0.31
N VAL A 320 -9.30 3.64 -0.98
CA VAL A 320 -10.01 2.42 -1.45
C VAL A 320 -9.23 1.18 -1.05
N VAL A 321 -7.92 1.15 -1.36
CA VAL A 321 -7.04 0.00 -1.06
C VAL A 321 -6.96 -0.28 0.43
N GLN A 322 -6.83 0.75 1.26
CA GLN A 322 -6.84 0.61 2.73
C GLN A 322 -8.08 -0.13 3.22
N GLN A 323 -9.27 0.30 2.77
CA GLN A 323 -10.52 -0.36 3.19
C GLN A 323 -10.64 -1.78 2.62
N VAL A 324 -10.20 -2.02 1.39
CA VAL A 324 -10.17 -3.38 0.80
C VAL A 324 -9.25 -4.30 1.59
N LEU A 325 -8.07 -3.84 2.00
CA LEU A 325 -7.13 -4.61 2.83
C LEU A 325 -7.73 -4.95 4.19
N GLN A 326 -8.34 -3.99 4.88
CA GLN A 326 -9.01 -4.21 6.17
C GLN A 326 -10.14 -5.26 6.04
N ARG A 327 -11.01 -5.12 5.04
CA ARG A 327 -12.07 -6.10 4.76
C ARG A 327 -11.53 -7.47 4.35
N GLY A 328 -10.40 -7.51 3.64
CA GLY A 328 -9.72 -8.74 3.27
C GLY A 328 -9.21 -9.51 4.49
N MET A 329 -8.58 -8.83 5.43
CA MET A 329 -8.13 -9.40 6.71
C MET A 329 -9.31 -9.90 7.56
N GLU A 330 -10.38 -9.12 7.68
CA GLU A 330 -11.62 -9.51 8.39
C GLU A 330 -12.25 -10.78 7.77
N SER A 331 -12.12 -10.96 6.45
CA SER A 331 -12.67 -12.09 5.71
C SER A 331 -11.71 -13.30 5.64
N ASN A 332 -10.55 -13.24 6.27
CA ASN A 332 -9.48 -14.24 6.17
C ASN A 332 -9.07 -14.55 4.71
N LEU A 333 -9.12 -13.54 3.83
CA LEU A 333 -8.76 -13.70 2.42
C LEU A 333 -7.24 -13.70 2.25
N THR A 334 -6.71 -14.59 1.41
CA THR A 334 -5.29 -14.55 1.05
C THR A 334 -4.98 -13.31 0.22
N LEU A 335 -4.05 -12.48 0.72
CA LEU A 335 -3.65 -11.18 0.14
C LEU A 335 -2.22 -11.24 -0.38
N ILE A 336 -2.01 -10.88 -1.64
CA ILE A 336 -0.68 -10.75 -2.24
C ILE A 336 -0.44 -9.27 -2.54
N LEU A 337 0.61 -8.68 -1.95
CA LEU A 337 0.90 -7.25 -2.01
C LEU A 337 2.18 -7.00 -2.79
N ASP A 338 2.08 -6.26 -3.90
CA ASP A 338 3.21 -5.95 -4.78
C ASP A 338 3.21 -4.48 -5.24
N ALA A 339 4.35 -3.97 -5.64
CA ALA A 339 4.52 -2.68 -6.33
C ALA A 339 3.92 -1.47 -5.58
N ASP A 340 2.89 -0.80 -6.14
CA ASP A 340 2.41 0.49 -5.62
C ASP A 340 1.73 0.39 -4.26
N VAL A 341 1.17 -0.75 -3.87
CA VAL A 341 0.66 -0.94 -2.50
C VAL A 341 1.79 -1.01 -1.48
N LEU A 342 2.94 -1.57 -1.82
CA LEU A 342 4.12 -1.56 -0.95
C LEU A 342 4.69 -0.13 -0.79
N PHE A 343 4.57 0.69 -1.84
CA PHE A 343 4.85 2.12 -1.72
C PHE A 343 3.87 2.80 -0.76
N MET A 344 2.55 2.56 -0.89
CA MET A 344 1.53 3.09 0.03
C MET A 344 1.87 2.75 1.48
N LEU A 345 2.15 1.48 1.77
CA LEU A 345 2.48 1.00 3.12
C LEU A 345 3.79 1.59 3.67
N SER A 346 4.67 2.15 2.81
CA SER A 346 5.87 2.87 3.25
C SER A 346 5.61 4.31 3.69
N LEU A 347 4.40 4.83 3.51
CA LEU A 347 4.01 6.17 3.96
C LEU A 347 3.60 6.12 5.43
N GLY A 348 3.96 7.18 6.19
CA GLY A 348 3.71 7.23 7.64
C GLY A 348 2.23 7.13 8.03
N GLU A 349 1.32 7.60 7.17
CA GLU A 349 -0.13 7.55 7.38
C GLU A 349 -0.72 6.13 7.34
N TYR A 350 -0.04 5.15 6.69
CA TYR A 350 -0.47 3.75 6.62
C TYR A 350 0.32 2.82 7.54
N ARG A 351 1.01 3.40 8.54
CA ARG A 351 1.89 2.65 9.44
C ARG A 351 1.15 1.57 10.24
N GLU A 352 0.02 1.91 10.82
CA GLU A 352 -0.79 0.98 11.61
C GLU A 352 -1.28 -0.19 10.74
N LEU A 353 -1.77 0.10 9.54
CA LEU A 353 -2.17 -0.92 8.57
C LEU A 353 -1.00 -1.84 8.18
N TYR A 354 0.20 -1.29 8.02
CA TYR A 354 1.39 -2.11 7.73
C TYR A 354 1.72 -3.06 8.88
N GLU A 355 1.65 -2.61 10.13
CA GLU A 355 1.86 -3.43 11.32
C GLU A 355 0.80 -4.53 11.46
N GLU A 356 -0.47 -4.23 11.22
CA GLU A 356 -1.56 -5.23 11.16
C GLU A 356 -1.31 -6.29 10.09
N LEU A 357 -0.82 -5.90 8.91
CA LEU A 357 -0.50 -6.81 7.82
C LEU A 357 0.72 -7.70 8.11
N LEU A 358 1.68 -7.25 8.92
CA LEU A 358 2.79 -8.09 9.39
C LEU A 358 2.30 -9.23 10.30
N GLU A 359 1.24 -8.99 11.08
CA GLU A 359 0.62 -9.97 11.97
C GLU A 359 -0.42 -10.85 11.26
N TYR A 360 -0.80 -10.51 10.03
CA TYR A 360 -1.82 -11.24 9.29
C TYR A 360 -1.22 -12.41 8.51
N GLU A 361 -1.50 -13.64 8.93
CA GLU A 361 -1.01 -14.86 8.27
C GLU A 361 -1.43 -14.95 6.80
N GLY A 362 -2.61 -14.44 6.43
CA GLY A 362 -3.13 -14.43 5.06
C GLY A 362 -2.33 -13.57 4.08
N CYS A 363 -1.31 -12.83 4.50
CA CYS A 363 -0.59 -11.87 3.69
C CYS A 363 0.73 -12.42 3.14
N VAL A 364 1.00 -12.14 1.86
CA VAL A 364 2.29 -12.33 1.17
C VAL A 364 2.71 -10.99 0.58
N MET A 365 3.83 -10.44 1.00
CA MET A 365 4.43 -9.23 0.45
C MET A 365 5.62 -9.58 -0.45
N THR A 366 5.75 -8.90 -1.60
CA THR A 366 6.79 -9.21 -2.59
C THR A 366 7.71 -8.01 -2.89
N PRO A 367 8.37 -7.42 -1.88
CA PRO A 367 9.23 -6.27 -2.09
C PRO A 367 10.49 -6.61 -2.89
N ASN A 368 10.89 -5.71 -3.79
CA ASN A 368 12.26 -5.66 -4.26
C ASN A 368 13.16 -4.96 -3.23
N VAL A 369 14.48 -4.99 -3.44
CA VAL A 369 15.46 -4.39 -2.52
C VAL A 369 15.17 -2.93 -2.17
N MET A 370 14.67 -2.14 -3.14
CA MET A 370 14.37 -0.72 -2.91
C MET A 370 13.04 -0.52 -2.16
N GLU A 371 12.05 -1.35 -2.43
CA GLU A 371 10.78 -1.37 -1.73
C GLU A 371 10.99 -1.82 -0.29
N MET A 372 11.75 -2.89 -0.07
CA MET A 372 12.12 -3.36 1.27
C MET A 372 12.81 -2.26 2.09
N LYS A 373 13.80 -1.59 1.48
CA LYS A 373 14.49 -0.48 2.15
C LYS A 373 13.54 0.65 2.56
N ARG A 374 12.53 1.00 1.75
CA ARG A 374 11.53 2.02 2.10
C ARG A 374 10.65 1.57 3.26
N LEU A 375 10.12 0.35 3.20
CA LEU A 375 9.31 -0.24 4.27
C LEU A 375 10.06 -0.25 5.60
N MET A 376 11.34 -0.62 5.59
CA MET A 376 12.19 -0.60 6.79
C MET A 376 12.55 0.81 7.28
N SER A 377 12.73 1.78 6.36
CA SER A 377 13.10 3.15 6.74
C SER A 377 11.95 3.92 7.38
N SER A 378 10.71 3.58 7.09
CA SER A 378 9.53 4.13 7.73
C SER A 378 9.30 3.55 9.13
N SER A 379 9.98 2.46 9.48
CA SER A 379 9.90 1.84 10.80
C SER A 379 10.84 2.54 11.79
N HIS A 380 10.29 3.41 12.64
CA HIS A 380 11.00 4.02 13.78
C HIS A 380 11.08 3.09 15.00
N SER A 381 10.75 1.81 14.88
CA SER A 381 10.92 0.88 15.98
C SER A 381 12.40 0.50 16.11
N THR A 382 13.05 1.12 17.08
CA THR A 382 14.37 0.79 17.61
C THR A 382 14.44 -0.60 18.29
N SER A 383 13.48 -1.46 18.05
CA SER A 383 13.40 -2.80 18.65
C SER A 383 13.25 -3.91 17.60
N LEU A 384 14.13 -3.93 16.59
CA LEU A 384 14.41 -5.17 15.84
C LEU A 384 15.49 -6.00 16.55
N GLY A 385 15.43 -6.04 17.87
CA GLY A 385 16.30 -6.83 18.75
C GLY A 385 15.55 -7.93 19.52
N GLY A 386 14.44 -8.42 19.02
CA GLY A 386 13.68 -9.54 19.54
C GLY A 386 13.10 -10.34 18.41
N GLU A 387 13.05 -11.64 18.52
CA GLU A 387 12.53 -12.68 17.65
C GLU A 387 11.60 -12.14 16.55
N ASN A 388 11.89 -12.48 15.29
CA ASN A 388 11.17 -12.01 14.10
C ASN A 388 9.78 -12.67 14.10
N ASP A 389 8.81 -12.08 14.79
CA ASP A 389 7.48 -12.66 15.08
C ASP A 389 6.46 -12.44 13.95
N ASN A 390 6.93 -11.95 12.79
CA ASN A 390 6.04 -11.70 11.65
C ASN A 390 5.31 -12.98 11.20
N LYS A 391 3.99 -12.92 11.12
CA LYS A 391 3.15 -14.05 10.69
C LYS A 391 2.91 -14.08 9.19
N ASN A 392 3.09 -12.93 8.51
CA ASN A 392 3.00 -12.83 7.06
C ASN A 392 4.24 -13.41 6.37
N ILE A 393 4.11 -13.70 5.07
CA ILE A 393 5.25 -14.11 4.23
C ILE A 393 5.82 -12.89 3.52
N ILE A 394 7.14 -12.74 3.55
CA ILE A 394 7.88 -11.72 2.81
C ILE A 394 8.75 -12.40 1.76
N VAL A 395 8.60 -12.01 0.50
CA VAL A 395 9.43 -12.45 -0.64
C VAL A 395 10.37 -11.32 -1.04
N GLU A 396 11.58 -11.33 -0.58
CA GLU A 396 12.61 -10.41 -1.05
C GLU A 396 13.12 -10.82 -2.42
N LYS A 397 12.71 -10.07 -3.46
CA LYS A 397 13.07 -10.34 -4.86
C LYS A 397 14.54 -10.01 -5.11
N GLY A 398 15.32 -11.00 -5.59
CA GLY A 398 16.75 -10.86 -5.82
C GLY A 398 17.33 -11.73 -6.91
N HIS A 399 18.65 -11.92 -6.88
CA HIS A 399 19.30 -12.96 -7.68
C HIS A 399 18.94 -14.34 -7.13
N VAL A 400 18.98 -14.48 -5.83
CA VAL A 400 18.34 -15.52 -5.03
C VAL A 400 17.17 -14.85 -4.35
N ASP A 401 15.94 -15.34 -4.53
CA ASP A 401 14.80 -14.80 -3.82
C ASP A 401 14.77 -15.42 -2.43
N ALA A 402 14.54 -14.59 -1.40
CA ALA A 402 14.40 -15.05 -0.02
C ALA A 402 12.93 -14.97 0.39
N ILE A 403 12.40 -16.09 0.86
CA ILE A 403 11.03 -16.24 1.36
C ILE A 403 11.11 -16.44 2.87
N SER A 404 10.58 -15.50 3.62
CA SER A 404 10.66 -15.52 5.08
C SER A 404 9.29 -15.37 5.75
N ARG A 405 9.10 -16.06 6.88
CA ARG A 405 8.00 -15.87 7.83
C ARG A 405 8.51 -16.17 9.23
N GLY A 406 8.59 -15.16 10.10
CA GLY A 406 9.26 -15.30 11.37
C GLY A 406 10.70 -15.83 11.18
N ASP A 407 11.04 -16.91 11.87
CA ASP A 407 12.36 -17.57 11.78
C ASP A 407 12.51 -18.51 10.58
N ILE A 408 11.42 -18.78 9.83
CA ILE A 408 11.47 -19.63 8.64
C ILE A 408 12.07 -18.83 7.48
N VAL A 409 13.13 -19.35 6.87
CA VAL A 409 13.74 -18.76 5.67
C VAL A 409 14.00 -19.83 4.63
N MET A 410 13.36 -19.68 3.46
CA MET A 410 13.62 -20.49 2.28
C MET A 410 14.27 -19.63 1.19
N GLN A 411 15.25 -20.17 0.49
CA GLN A 411 15.97 -19.44 -0.57
C GLN A 411 15.80 -20.16 -1.91
N CYS A 412 15.27 -19.45 -2.91
CA CYS A 412 15.16 -19.96 -4.27
C CYS A 412 16.44 -19.65 -5.05
N ALA A 413 17.25 -20.68 -5.29
CA ALA A 413 18.51 -20.61 -6.03
C ALA A 413 18.36 -20.95 -7.52
N GLU A 414 17.12 -21.02 -8.05
CA GLU A 414 16.92 -21.20 -9.49
C GLU A 414 17.55 -20.08 -10.29
N GLU A 415 18.16 -20.45 -11.40
CA GLU A 415 18.77 -19.51 -12.33
C GLU A 415 17.71 -18.91 -13.25
N GLY A 416 17.50 -17.62 -13.15
CA GLY A 416 16.65 -16.87 -14.08
C GLY A 416 17.37 -16.42 -15.34
N GLY A 417 16.63 -15.81 -16.27
CA GLY A 417 17.18 -15.12 -17.43
C GLY A 417 18.04 -13.92 -17.04
N LEU A 418 19.10 -13.63 -17.81
CA LEU A 418 20.01 -12.52 -17.52
C LEU A 418 19.38 -11.14 -17.77
N LYS A 419 18.31 -11.06 -18.57
CA LYS A 419 17.62 -9.80 -18.84
C LYS A 419 16.58 -9.49 -17.76
N ARG A 420 16.61 -8.27 -17.26
CA ARG A 420 15.53 -7.71 -16.43
C ARG A 420 14.55 -6.97 -17.36
N SER A 421 13.32 -7.42 -17.46
CA SER A 421 12.23 -6.79 -18.20
C SER A 421 11.20 -6.25 -17.24
N GLY A 422 10.59 -5.09 -17.56
CA GLY A 422 9.43 -4.60 -16.81
C GLY A 422 8.29 -5.60 -16.91
N GLY A 423 7.53 -5.79 -15.81
CA GLY A 423 6.42 -6.74 -15.76
C GLY A 423 6.77 -8.15 -15.24
N ILE A 424 8.06 -8.51 -15.08
CA ILE A 424 8.43 -9.82 -14.48
C ILE A 424 8.00 -9.89 -13.00
N GLY A 425 8.04 -8.77 -12.28
CA GLY A 425 7.49 -8.68 -10.91
C GLY A 425 6.00 -8.98 -10.88
N ASP A 426 5.24 -8.39 -11.81
CA ASP A 426 3.80 -8.62 -11.91
C ASP A 426 3.50 -10.10 -12.27
N VAL A 427 4.29 -10.71 -13.16
CA VAL A 427 4.20 -12.15 -13.45
C VAL A 427 4.44 -12.97 -12.18
N LEU A 428 5.41 -12.60 -11.35
CA LEU A 428 5.67 -13.29 -10.08
C LEU A 428 4.50 -13.13 -9.10
N ALA A 429 3.96 -11.92 -8.94
CA ALA A 429 2.82 -11.66 -8.07
C ALA A 429 1.60 -12.49 -8.48
N GLY A 430 1.33 -12.59 -9.79
CA GLY A 430 0.25 -13.43 -10.33
C GLY A 430 0.50 -14.92 -10.13
N THR A 431 1.74 -15.39 -10.34
CA THR A 431 2.12 -16.78 -10.10
C THR A 431 1.98 -17.13 -8.61
N ILE A 432 2.44 -16.28 -7.69
CA ILE A 432 2.23 -16.46 -6.24
C ILE A 432 0.73 -16.52 -5.92
N SER A 433 -0.09 -15.66 -6.55
CA SER A 433 -1.54 -15.67 -6.36
C SER A 433 -2.17 -17.02 -6.74
N ALA A 434 -1.69 -17.65 -7.82
CA ALA A 434 -2.15 -18.98 -8.24
C ALA A 434 -1.78 -20.06 -7.21
N TYR A 435 -0.50 -20.12 -6.80
CA TYR A 435 -0.05 -21.11 -5.83
C TYR A 435 -0.72 -20.92 -4.46
N MET A 436 -0.95 -19.69 -4.04
CA MET A 436 -1.64 -19.40 -2.80
C MET A 436 -3.15 -19.71 -2.88
N ALA A 437 -3.78 -19.53 -4.04
CA ALA A 437 -5.15 -19.97 -4.27
C ALA A 437 -5.25 -21.50 -4.18
N TRP A 438 -4.29 -22.22 -4.74
CA TRP A 438 -4.23 -23.68 -4.63
C TRP A 438 -3.98 -24.16 -3.21
N TYR A 439 -3.07 -23.47 -2.48
CA TYR A 439 -2.87 -23.73 -1.06
C TYR A 439 -4.19 -23.59 -0.29
N THR A 440 -4.94 -22.51 -0.50
CA THR A 440 -6.23 -22.27 0.16
C THR A 440 -7.27 -23.38 -0.17
N ILE A 441 -7.31 -23.85 -1.42
CA ILE A 441 -8.21 -24.93 -1.86
C ILE A 441 -7.84 -26.25 -1.18
N LEU A 442 -6.57 -26.58 -1.13
CA LEU A 442 -6.07 -27.83 -0.56
C LEU A 442 -6.19 -27.82 0.97
N ASP A 443 -6.01 -26.69 1.63
CA ASP A 443 -6.16 -26.53 3.08
C ASP A 443 -7.62 -26.62 3.52
N GLY A 444 -8.56 -26.09 2.74
CA GLY A 444 -10.01 -26.16 2.99
C GLY A 444 -10.67 -27.52 2.77
N GLY A 445 -9.96 -28.49 2.18
CA GLY A 445 -10.48 -29.83 1.88
C GLY A 445 -10.32 -30.79 3.05
N ASN A 446 -11.45 -31.39 3.54
CA ASN A 446 -11.52 -32.27 4.74
C ASN A 446 -10.53 -33.45 4.80
N LYS A 447 -9.90 -33.85 3.69
CA LYS A 447 -8.88 -34.93 3.68
C LYS A 447 -7.44 -34.38 3.59
N ALA A 448 -7.28 -33.16 3.14
CA ALA A 448 -5.97 -32.51 3.04
C ALA A 448 -5.59 -31.85 4.37
N SER A 449 -6.56 -31.37 5.15
CA SER A 449 -6.32 -30.66 6.40
C SER A 449 -5.62 -31.49 7.49
N GLU A 450 -5.90 -32.82 7.56
CA GLU A 450 -5.23 -33.70 8.53
C GLU A 450 -3.75 -33.95 8.18
N LEU A 451 -3.40 -34.04 6.90
CA LEU A 451 -2.03 -34.25 6.43
C LEU A 451 -1.28 -32.89 6.36
N GLN A 452 -1.97 -31.83 5.94
CA GLN A 452 -1.42 -30.50 5.78
C GLN A 452 -1.17 -29.81 7.13
N GLY A 453 -1.97 -30.08 8.15
CA GLY A 453 -1.71 -29.63 9.52
C GLY A 453 -0.41 -30.18 10.12
N SER A 454 0.16 -31.25 9.54
CA SER A 454 1.50 -31.76 9.88
C SER A 454 2.61 -31.06 9.09
N LEU A 455 2.29 -30.37 7.95
CA LEU A 455 3.27 -29.75 7.05
C LEU A 455 3.41 -28.25 7.36
N LYS A 456 4.10 -27.92 8.42
CA LYS A 456 4.18 -26.56 9.00
C LYS A 456 4.71 -25.47 8.05
N GLN A 457 5.37 -25.85 6.93
CA GLN A 457 6.01 -24.93 5.98
C GLN A 457 5.45 -25.06 4.56
N GLN A 458 4.30 -25.69 4.39
CA GLN A 458 3.70 -25.92 3.07
C GLN A 458 3.33 -24.63 2.35
N ARG A 459 2.96 -23.61 3.11
CA ARG A 459 2.57 -22.30 2.61
C ARG A 459 3.77 -21.52 2.06
N GLU A 460 4.88 -21.48 2.80
CA GLU A 460 6.13 -20.89 2.35
C GLU A 460 6.70 -21.67 1.17
N PHE A 461 6.54 -22.99 1.18
CA PHE A 461 6.95 -23.86 0.08
C PHE A 461 6.15 -23.58 -1.20
N ALA A 462 4.85 -23.32 -1.12
CA ALA A 462 4.04 -22.90 -2.27
C ALA A 462 4.56 -21.59 -2.87
N VAL A 463 4.86 -20.60 -2.04
CA VAL A 463 5.44 -19.32 -2.47
C VAL A 463 6.84 -19.49 -3.06
N TRP A 464 7.68 -20.32 -2.44
CA TRP A 464 9.00 -20.67 -2.95
C TRP A 464 8.92 -21.33 -4.33
N THR A 465 7.96 -22.25 -4.52
CA THR A 465 7.72 -22.93 -5.80
C THR A 465 7.28 -21.94 -6.88
N ALA A 466 6.46 -20.95 -6.56
CA ALA A 466 6.11 -19.87 -7.49
C ALA A 466 7.35 -19.07 -7.94
N CYS A 467 8.30 -18.78 -7.03
CA CYS A 467 9.57 -18.17 -7.41
C CYS A 467 10.40 -19.05 -8.36
N CYS A 468 10.48 -20.35 -8.09
CA CYS A 468 11.13 -21.32 -8.98
C CYS A 468 10.49 -21.33 -10.36
N THR A 469 9.17 -21.37 -10.43
CA THR A 469 8.39 -21.35 -11.69
C THR A 469 8.77 -20.15 -12.56
N VAL A 470 8.72 -18.95 -12.00
CA VAL A 470 9.02 -17.72 -12.75
C VAL A 470 10.48 -17.65 -13.14
N LYS A 471 11.43 -18.07 -12.30
CA LYS A 471 12.85 -18.09 -12.66
C LYS A 471 13.13 -19.08 -13.79
N ARG A 472 12.56 -20.29 -13.76
CA ARG A 472 12.65 -21.26 -14.83
C ARG A 472 12.06 -20.71 -16.14
N ALA A 473 10.86 -20.11 -16.08
CA ALA A 473 10.23 -19.47 -17.23
C ALA A 473 11.09 -18.33 -17.81
N THR A 474 11.67 -17.47 -16.96
CA THR A 474 12.58 -16.40 -17.44
C THR A 474 13.85 -16.97 -18.09
N LYS A 475 14.39 -18.10 -17.59
CA LYS A 475 15.55 -18.79 -18.17
C LYS A 475 15.24 -19.31 -19.58
N LEU A 476 14.07 -19.95 -19.76
CA LEU A 476 13.61 -20.46 -21.06
C LEU A 476 13.37 -19.32 -22.05
N ALA A 477 12.62 -18.31 -21.66
CA ALA A 477 12.36 -17.12 -22.47
C ALA A 477 13.66 -16.43 -22.89
N PHE A 478 14.62 -16.30 -21.97
CA PHE A 478 15.94 -15.73 -22.29
C PHE A 478 16.76 -16.60 -23.22
N LYS A 479 16.72 -17.92 -23.06
CA LYS A 479 17.39 -18.86 -23.97
C LYS A 479 16.93 -18.63 -25.42
N ASN A 480 15.61 -18.42 -25.61
CA ASN A 480 14.97 -18.27 -26.91
C ASN A 480 15.13 -16.86 -27.51
N LYS A 481 14.97 -15.80 -26.69
CA LYS A 481 14.86 -14.39 -27.15
C LYS A 481 16.08 -13.52 -26.83
N LYS A 482 16.97 -13.95 -25.93
CA LYS A 482 18.16 -13.19 -25.52
C LYS A 482 17.80 -11.76 -25.10
N ARG A 483 18.43 -10.74 -25.71
CA ARG A 483 18.16 -9.32 -25.41
C ARG A 483 16.75 -8.86 -25.76
N ALA A 484 16.06 -9.55 -26.67
CA ALA A 484 14.69 -9.22 -27.08
C ALA A 484 13.61 -9.79 -26.14
N MET A 485 13.98 -10.56 -25.12
CA MET A 485 13.04 -11.11 -24.14
C MET A 485 12.20 -10.00 -23.48
N SER A 486 10.91 -10.21 -23.42
CA SER A 486 9.90 -9.39 -22.74
C SER A 486 9.15 -10.23 -21.70
N SER A 487 8.30 -9.59 -20.87
CA SER A 487 7.45 -10.30 -19.92
C SER A 487 6.39 -11.15 -20.62
N ARG A 488 5.98 -10.80 -21.84
CA ARG A 488 5.10 -11.65 -22.67
C ARG A 488 5.76 -12.98 -23.01
N ASP A 489 7.06 -12.97 -23.33
CA ASP A 489 7.79 -14.21 -23.59
C ASP A 489 7.90 -15.08 -22.34
N VAL A 490 8.04 -14.47 -21.15
CA VAL A 490 8.04 -15.19 -19.87
C VAL A 490 6.68 -15.83 -19.62
N LEU A 491 5.57 -15.10 -19.83
CA LEU A 491 4.21 -15.64 -19.70
C LEU A 491 4.01 -16.88 -20.57
N SER A 492 4.55 -16.89 -21.79
CA SER A 492 4.40 -18.02 -22.73
C SER A 492 5.09 -19.29 -22.24
N GLU A 493 6.11 -19.17 -21.39
CA GLU A 493 6.85 -20.32 -20.86
C GLU A 493 6.25 -20.87 -19.55
N ILE A 494 5.36 -20.13 -18.85
CA ILE A 494 4.79 -20.55 -17.56
C ILE A 494 4.07 -21.89 -17.67
N CYS A 495 3.20 -22.06 -18.68
CA CYS A 495 2.42 -23.30 -18.86
C CYS A 495 3.33 -24.52 -18.97
N GLY A 496 4.39 -24.43 -19.78
CA GLY A 496 5.34 -25.53 -19.97
C GLY A 496 6.13 -25.84 -18.70
N VAL A 497 6.52 -24.82 -17.96
CA VAL A 497 7.23 -25.01 -16.67
C VAL A 497 6.34 -25.68 -15.64
N ILE A 498 5.05 -25.32 -15.56
CA ILE A 498 4.08 -25.97 -14.65
C ILE A 498 3.93 -27.45 -15.02
N ALA A 499 3.70 -27.76 -16.30
CA ALA A 499 3.58 -29.15 -16.76
C ALA A 499 4.83 -29.98 -16.43
N ASP A 500 6.05 -29.45 -16.69
CA ASP A 500 7.30 -30.11 -16.31
C ASP A 500 7.40 -30.35 -14.79
N MET A 501 6.89 -29.43 -13.96
CA MET A 501 6.92 -29.55 -12.49
C MET A 501 5.90 -30.59 -11.99
N GLU A 502 4.71 -30.68 -12.59
CA GLU A 502 3.72 -31.74 -12.31
C GLU A 502 4.29 -33.11 -12.68
N ASP A 503 4.88 -33.25 -13.89
CA ASP A 503 5.55 -34.46 -14.33
C ASP A 503 6.68 -34.89 -13.39
N ASP A 504 7.46 -33.95 -12.88
CA ASP A 504 8.54 -34.25 -11.94
C ASP A 504 8.00 -34.82 -10.62
N ILE A 505 6.85 -34.33 -10.14
CA ILE A 505 6.19 -34.83 -8.92
C ILE A 505 5.60 -36.22 -9.14
N GLU A 506 5.00 -36.50 -10.32
CA GLU A 506 4.41 -37.80 -10.64
C GLU A 506 5.46 -38.90 -10.74
N LYS A 507 6.69 -38.58 -11.14
CA LYS A 507 7.81 -39.56 -11.25
C LYS A 507 8.41 -39.91 -9.90
N CYS A 508 8.10 -39.17 -8.86
CA CYS A 508 8.58 -39.34 -7.48
C CYS A 508 7.58 -40.12 -6.63
#